data_269ba298c2c2c397f9490545e4eb2ad3
#
_entry.id   269ba298c2c2c397f9490545e4eb2ad3
#
_cell.length_a   1.000
_cell.length_b   1.000
_cell.length_c   1.000
_cell.angle_alpha   90.00
_cell.angle_beta   90.00
_cell.angle_gamma   90.00
#
_symmetry.space_group_name_H-M   'P 1'
#
loop_
_entity.id
_entity.type
_entity.pdbx_description
1 polymer ?
#
loop_
_entity_poly.entity_id
_entity_poly.type
_entity_poly.pdbx_seq_one_letter_code
_entity_poly.pdbx_strand_id
1 'polypeptide(L)'
;SEMCIRDRYITDEEIEDGVSPTDTKLPERNYSTDVTSKAATERATAMAIEADKVEFTDCAFLGSQDTLYTGNSATNMYFKNCRIEGNTDYIFGDGNAVFDGCELRFFGYSTGSVGGYITAHKPTAATKAGYVFRNCTITGNDELEVNAGYLGRPWGQDARVTFLNTKINGSYIKDE
;
A
#
# COMPACT_ATOMS: atom_id res chain seq x y z
N SER A 1 -6.39 15.47 15.56
CA SER A 1 -7.37 15.11 14.53
C SER A 1 -6.72 14.15 13.55
N GLU A 2 -7.36 13.04 13.34
CA GLU A 2 -6.89 12.03 12.37
C GLU A 2 -7.10 12.56 10.95
N MET A 3 -6.06 12.48 10.12
CA MET A 3 -6.14 12.77 8.69
C MET A 3 -6.31 11.45 7.94
N CYS A 4 -7.38 11.32 7.17
CA CYS A 4 -7.65 10.17 6.33
C CYS A 4 -7.51 10.59 4.87
N ILE A 5 -6.58 9.95 4.14
CA ILE A 5 -6.34 10.18 2.73
C ILE A 5 -6.74 8.91 1.98
N ARG A 6 -7.57 9.07 0.97
CA ARG A 6 -8.10 7.97 0.16
C ARG A 6 -7.84 8.20 -1.30
N ASP A 7 -7.66 7.13 -2.02
CA ASP A 7 -7.89 7.12 -3.45
C ASP A 7 -9.37 7.42 -3.75
N ARG A 8 -9.67 7.82 -4.95
CA ARG A 8 -11.03 8.03 -5.40
C ARG A 8 -11.43 6.97 -6.43
N TYR A 9 -12.71 6.80 -6.59
CA TYR A 9 -13.23 5.98 -7.67
C TYR A 9 -13.04 6.71 -9.00
N ILE A 10 -12.78 5.93 -10.03
CA ILE A 10 -12.65 6.40 -11.40
C ILE A 10 -14.04 6.37 -12.02
N THR A 11 -14.42 7.44 -12.68
CA THR A 11 -15.65 7.51 -13.49
C THR A 11 -15.35 7.15 -14.94
N ASP A 12 -16.41 6.91 -15.74
CA ASP A 12 -16.24 6.61 -17.16
C ASP A 12 -15.51 7.73 -17.94
N GLU A 13 -15.59 8.97 -17.45
CA GLU A 13 -14.87 10.12 -18.03
C GLU A 13 -13.43 10.25 -17.55
N GLU A 14 -13.08 9.55 -16.49
CA GLU A 14 -11.78 9.65 -15.82
C GLU A 14 -10.94 8.38 -15.97
N ILE A 15 -11.22 7.58 -16.98
CA ILE A 15 -10.48 6.34 -17.23
C ILE A 15 -9.03 6.67 -17.51
N GLU A 16 -8.16 6.23 -16.62
CA GLU A 16 -6.73 6.35 -16.77
C GLU A 16 -6.10 5.08 -17.33
N ASP A 17 -4.81 5.18 -17.63
CA ASP A 17 -4.04 4.14 -18.28
C ASP A 17 -4.14 2.78 -17.56
N GLY A 18 -4.61 1.78 -18.30
CA GLY A 18 -4.72 0.42 -17.82
C GLY A 18 -6.05 0.02 -17.19
N VAL A 19 -7.01 0.93 -17.11
CA VAL A 19 -8.37 0.63 -16.61
C VAL A 19 -9.31 0.33 -17.78
N SER A 20 -10.03 -0.76 -17.69
CA SER A 20 -11.06 -1.08 -18.68
C SER A 20 -12.35 -0.31 -18.39
N PRO A 21 -13.03 0.24 -19.40
CA PRO A 21 -14.33 0.89 -19.21
C PRO A 21 -15.37 0.05 -18.45
N THR A 22 -15.28 -1.27 -18.56
CA THR A 22 -16.16 -2.18 -17.83
C THR A 22 -15.86 -2.27 -16.33
N ASP A 23 -14.71 -1.77 -15.92
CA ASP A 23 -14.21 -1.86 -14.56
C ASP A 23 -14.44 -0.57 -13.77
N THR A 24 -14.95 0.48 -14.43
CA THR A 24 -15.00 1.82 -13.88
C THR A 24 -16.24 2.13 -13.06
N LYS A 25 -17.30 1.38 -13.21
CA LYS A 25 -18.53 1.61 -12.42
C LYS A 25 -18.44 0.90 -11.09
N LEU A 26 -17.78 1.55 -10.17
CA LEU A 26 -17.70 1.06 -8.82
C LEU A 26 -18.79 1.66 -7.96
N PRO A 27 -19.39 0.84 -7.09
CA PRO A 27 -20.23 1.37 -6.03
C PRO A 27 -19.39 2.26 -5.12
N GLU A 28 -20.05 3.11 -4.39
CA GLU A 28 -19.41 3.87 -3.33
C GLU A 28 -18.62 2.95 -2.40
N ARG A 29 -17.36 3.27 -2.17
CA ARG A 29 -16.47 2.44 -1.37
C ARG A 29 -16.98 2.32 0.06
N ASN A 30 -17.14 1.10 0.46
CA ASN A 30 -17.54 0.75 1.81
C ASN A 30 -16.47 -0.18 2.42
N TYR A 31 -15.94 0.17 3.53
CA TYR A 31 -14.78 -0.49 4.14
C TYR A 31 -14.95 -1.96 4.51
N SER A 32 -16.15 -2.49 4.43
CA SER A 32 -16.37 -3.88 4.76
C SER A 32 -16.53 -4.79 3.56
N THR A 33 -17.02 -4.29 2.43
CA THR A 33 -17.47 -5.19 1.36
C THR A 33 -17.29 -4.69 -0.06
N ASP A 34 -16.67 -3.56 -0.28
CA ASP A 34 -16.83 -2.87 -1.53
C ASP A 34 -15.78 -3.12 -2.59
N VAL A 35 -14.84 -3.95 -2.32
CA VAL A 35 -13.87 -4.26 -3.36
C VAL A 35 -14.52 -5.19 -4.35
N THR A 36 -15.07 -4.62 -5.38
CA THR A 36 -15.51 -5.42 -6.51
C THR A 36 -14.33 -5.68 -7.42
N SER A 37 -14.22 -6.90 -7.75
CA SER A 37 -13.23 -7.60 -8.55
C SER A 37 -12.11 -6.81 -9.21
N LYS A 38 -12.39 -6.13 -10.26
CA LYS A 38 -11.33 -5.56 -11.10
C LYS A 38 -10.83 -4.23 -10.61
N ALA A 39 -11.69 -3.47 -10.01
CA ALA A 39 -11.32 -2.19 -9.43
C ALA A 39 -10.30 -2.29 -8.31
N ALA A 40 -10.25 -3.42 -7.65
CA ALA A 40 -9.23 -3.68 -6.66
C ALA A 40 -7.80 -3.72 -7.23
N THR A 41 -7.67 -3.83 -8.53
CA THR A 41 -6.38 -3.85 -9.24
C THR A 41 -6.05 -2.51 -9.90
N GLU A 42 -6.93 -1.53 -9.80
CA GLU A 42 -6.66 -0.20 -10.33
C GLU A 42 -5.61 0.53 -9.52
N ARG A 43 -4.68 1.13 -10.23
CA ARG A 43 -3.67 1.97 -9.60
C ARG A 43 -4.28 3.34 -9.29
N ALA A 44 -4.36 3.67 -8.02
CA ALA A 44 -4.84 4.96 -7.56
C ALA A 44 -4.07 5.37 -6.31
N THR A 45 -3.13 6.28 -6.50
CA THR A 45 -2.26 6.74 -5.43
C THR A 45 -2.99 7.70 -4.51
N ALA A 46 -3.22 7.29 -3.27
CA ALA A 46 -3.83 8.16 -2.26
C ALA A 46 -2.89 9.30 -1.85
N MET A 47 -1.58 9.04 -1.82
CA MET A 47 -0.58 10.05 -1.51
C MET A 47 0.71 9.80 -2.31
N ALA A 48 1.15 10.84 -3.03
CA ALA A 48 2.46 10.88 -3.66
C ALA A 48 3.34 11.90 -2.93
N ILE A 49 4.53 11.49 -2.50
CA ILE A 49 5.45 12.33 -1.73
C ILE A 49 6.75 12.47 -2.52
N GLU A 50 7.04 13.69 -2.94
CA GLU A 50 8.29 14.02 -3.64
C GLU A 50 9.15 15.02 -2.85
N ALA A 51 8.83 15.22 -1.58
CA ALA A 51 9.55 16.11 -0.68
C ALA A 51 10.46 15.34 0.27
N ASP A 52 11.60 15.92 0.61
CA ASP A 52 12.51 15.38 1.62
C ASP A 52 12.11 15.82 3.03
N LYS A 53 12.41 14.97 4.01
CA LYS A 53 12.17 15.21 5.45
C LYS A 53 10.71 15.44 5.79
N VAL A 54 9.85 14.59 5.25
CA VAL A 54 8.41 14.63 5.51
C VAL A 54 8.07 13.68 6.65
N GLU A 55 7.18 14.11 7.51
CA GLU A 55 6.69 13.34 8.63
C GLU A 55 5.17 13.31 8.67
N PHE A 56 4.62 12.13 8.91
CA PHE A 56 3.19 11.89 9.11
C PHE A 56 2.99 11.15 10.43
N THR A 57 2.06 11.63 11.21
CA THR A 57 1.67 11.01 12.47
C THR A 57 0.16 10.85 12.54
N ASP A 58 -0.29 9.66 12.96
CA ASP A 58 -1.71 9.33 13.14
C ASP A 58 -2.56 9.58 11.87
N CYS A 59 -2.01 9.22 10.71
CA CYS A 59 -2.67 9.38 9.41
C CYS A 59 -3.14 8.02 8.86
N ALA A 60 -4.14 8.05 7.98
CA ALA A 60 -4.59 6.88 7.24
C ALA A 60 -4.48 7.13 5.73
N PHE A 61 -3.77 6.23 5.03
CA PHE A 61 -3.62 6.20 3.59
C PHE A 61 -4.32 4.96 3.07
N LEU A 62 -5.41 5.13 2.36
CA LEU A 62 -6.32 4.05 2.01
C LEU A 62 -6.45 3.94 0.49
N GLY A 63 -6.09 2.80 -0.04
CA GLY A 63 -6.12 2.54 -1.46
C GLY A 63 -6.26 1.05 -1.75
N SER A 64 -6.02 0.67 -2.99
CA SER A 64 -6.00 -0.72 -3.42
C SER A 64 -4.65 -1.08 -4.03
N GLN A 65 -4.31 -0.55 -5.19
CA GLN A 65 -2.99 -0.70 -5.78
C GLN A 65 -2.26 0.64 -5.77
N ASP A 66 -0.96 0.62 -5.47
CA ASP A 66 -0.10 1.80 -5.52
C ASP A 66 -0.57 2.95 -4.58
N THR A 67 -0.94 2.62 -3.34
CA THR A 67 -1.57 3.57 -2.41
C THR A 67 -0.65 4.70 -1.98
N LEU A 68 0.59 4.41 -1.62
CA LEU A 68 1.55 5.38 -1.09
C LEU A 68 2.83 5.39 -1.92
N TYR A 69 3.05 6.47 -2.65
CA TYR A 69 4.28 6.69 -3.41
C TYR A 69 5.31 7.46 -2.59
N THR A 70 6.53 6.93 -2.49
CA THR A 70 7.58 7.43 -1.62
C THR A 70 8.65 8.26 -2.34
N GLY A 71 8.33 8.81 -3.50
CA GLY A 71 9.23 9.72 -4.19
C GLY A 71 10.50 9.09 -4.75
N ASN A 72 11.55 9.87 -4.77
CA ASN A 72 12.84 9.50 -5.34
C ASN A 72 13.89 9.16 -4.25
N SER A 73 15.05 8.63 -4.66
CA SER A 73 16.11 8.13 -3.76
C SER A 73 16.72 9.17 -2.81
N ALA A 74 16.51 10.45 -3.06
CA ALA A 74 17.00 11.51 -2.18
C ALA A 74 16.02 11.86 -1.06
N THR A 75 14.78 11.35 -1.10
CA THR A 75 13.75 11.67 -0.12
C THR A 75 13.84 10.78 1.11
N ASN A 76 13.62 11.38 2.28
CA ASN A 76 13.56 10.70 3.56
C ASN A 76 12.25 11.02 4.23
N MET A 77 11.55 9.98 4.69
CA MET A 77 10.19 10.10 5.23
C MET A 77 10.08 9.34 6.54
N TYR A 78 9.20 9.81 7.40
CA TYR A 78 8.88 9.15 8.65
C TYR A 78 7.37 9.08 8.86
N PHE A 79 6.88 7.88 9.09
CA PHE A 79 5.47 7.60 9.35
C PHE A 79 5.34 7.01 10.75
N LYS A 80 4.54 7.64 11.60
CA LYS A 80 4.31 7.18 12.97
C LYS A 80 2.84 6.91 13.21
N ASN A 81 2.53 5.73 13.73
CA ASN A 81 1.17 5.31 14.05
C ASN A 81 0.18 5.48 12.88
N CYS A 82 0.66 5.36 11.66
CA CYS A 82 -0.18 5.50 10.48
C CYS A 82 -0.80 4.15 10.10
N ARG A 83 -1.95 4.20 9.45
CA ARG A 83 -2.53 3.04 8.76
C ARG A 83 -2.32 3.20 7.27
N ILE A 84 -1.69 2.21 6.67
CA ILE A 84 -1.53 2.11 5.23
C ILE A 84 -2.26 0.86 4.76
N GLU A 85 -3.18 1.06 3.84
CA GLU A 85 -4.07 0.01 3.37
C GLU A 85 -3.98 -0.16 1.86
N GLY A 86 -4.01 -1.41 1.41
CA GLY A 86 -4.03 -1.74 0.00
C GLY A 86 -3.98 -3.23 -0.25
N ASN A 87 -3.73 -3.61 -1.49
CA ASN A 87 -3.61 -4.98 -1.92
C ASN A 87 -2.29 -5.23 -2.65
N THR A 88 -2.01 -4.45 -3.68
CA THR A 88 -0.84 -4.66 -4.52
C THR A 88 0.06 -3.43 -4.48
N ASP A 89 1.34 -3.65 -4.15
CA ASP A 89 2.39 -2.62 -4.16
C ASP A 89 1.98 -1.34 -3.41
N TYR A 90 1.22 -1.49 -2.34
CA TYR A 90 0.56 -0.33 -1.73
C TYR A 90 1.51 0.63 -0.99
N ILE A 91 2.79 0.27 -0.86
CA ILE A 91 3.89 1.17 -0.51
C ILE A 91 4.98 1.00 -1.58
N PHE A 92 5.16 1.99 -2.42
CA PHE A 92 6.06 1.86 -3.57
C PHE A 92 6.86 3.14 -3.82
N GLY A 93 7.89 3.03 -4.63
CA GLY A 93 8.74 4.16 -5.02
C GLY A 93 10.21 3.94 -4.69
N ASP A 94 10.98 5.02 -4.73
CA ASP A 94 12.43 4.99 -4.68
C ASP A 94 13.01 5.56 -3.37
N GLY A 95 12.19 6.26 -2.58
CA GLY A 95 12.63 6.99 -1.39
C GLY A 95 13.03 6.11 -0.20
N ASN A 96 13.59 6.75 0.80
CA ASN A 96 13.85 6.13 2.10
C ASN A 96 12.70 6.44 3.05
N ALA A 97 12.16 5.44 3.69
CA ALA A 97 11.02 5.63 4.59
C ALA A 97 11.14 4.76 5.85
N VAL A 98 10.87 5.36 6.99
CA VAL A 98 10.72 4.64 8.25
C VAL A 98 9.24 4.65 8.64
N PHE A 99 8.69 3.48 8.87
CA PHE A 99 7.34 3.26 9.39
C PHE A 99 7.46 2.74 10.82
N ASP A 100 6.97 3.49 11.78
CA ASP A 100 7.08 3.19 13.21
C ASP A 100 5.72 3.04 13.87
N GLY A 101 5.42 1.85 14.36
CA GLY A 101 4.14 1.55 14.99
C GLY A 101 2.95 1.60 14.02
N CYS A 102 3.19 1.45 12.72
CA CYS A 102 2.14 1.54 11.71
C CYS A 102 1.37 0.23 11.55
N GLU A 103 0.12 0.37 11.13
CA GLU A 103 -0.69 -0.75 10.64
C GLU A 103 -0.54 -0.85 9.11
N LEU A 104 -0.15 -2.03 8.64
CA LEU A 104 -0.06 -2.38 7.23
C LEU A 104 -1.19 -3.36 6.92
N ARG A 105 -2.24 -2.89 6.26
CA ARG A 105 -3.47 -3.65 6.15
C ARG A 105 -3.75 -4.07 4.72
N PHE A 106 -3.92 -5.38 4.51
CA PHE A 106 -4.52 -5.88 3.30
C PHE A 106 -6.02 -5.64 3.32
N PHE A 107 -6.52 -4.92 2.30
CA PHE A 107 -7.95 -4.67 2.19
C PHE A 107 -8.69 -5.92 1.69
N GLY A 108 -8.07 -6.70 0.82
CA GLY A 108 -8.66 -7.90 0.21
C GLY A 108 -9.31 -7.61 -1.15
N TYR A 109 -9.55 -8.71 -1.89
CA TYR A 109 -10.22 -8.66 -3.18
C TYR A 109 -11.56 -9.37 -3.08
N SER A 110 -12.60 -8.86 -3.74
CA SER A 110 -13.93 -9.44 -3.71
C SER A 110 -14.06 -10.77 -4.46
N THR A 111 -13.12 -11.11 -5.29
CA THR A 111 -13.15 -12.32 -6.14
C THR A 111 -12.10 -13.34 -5.76
N GLY A 112 -12.04 -13.68 -4.51
CA GLY A 112 -11.50 -14.99 -4.08
C GLY A 112 -10.07 -15.34 -4.48
N SER A 113 -9.25 -14.44 -4.87
CA SER A 113 -7.85 -14.73 -4.81
C SER A 113 -7.14 -13.48 -4.51
N VAL A 114 -6.59 -13.27 -3.33
CA VAL A 114 -5.34 -13.25 -3.48
C VAL A 114 -4.54 -12.32 -2.70
N GLY A 115 -3.52 -12.59 -2.31
CA GLY A 115 -2.51 -11.76 -1.78
C GLY A 115 -1.98 -10.77 -2.80
N GLY A 116 -1.49 -9.71 -2.34
CA GLY A 116 -0.69 -8.77 -3.08
C GLY A 116 0.63 -8.56 -2.38
N TYR A 117 1.20 -7.42 -2.58
CA TYR A 117 2.50 -7.08 -2.04
C TYR A 117 2.40 -5.82 -1.20
N ILE A 118 2.92 -5.84 0.02
CA ILE A 118 3.00 -4.64 0.86
C ILE A 118 3.89 -3.61 0.18
N THR A 119 5.07 -4.03 -0.28
CA THR A 119 6.07 -3.11 -0.81
C THR A 119 6.50 -3.45 -2.23
N ALA A 120 6.79 -2.39 -3.01
CA ALA A 120 7.49 -2.45 -4.27
C ALA A 120 8.55 -1.32 -4.32
N HIS A 121 9.72 -1.60 -3.76
CA HIS A 121 10.79 -0.61 -3.71
C HIS A 121 11.63 -0.66 -4.99
N LYS A 122 11.88 0.52 -5.59
CA LYS A 122 12.67 0.66 -6.82
C LYS A 122 13.62 1.85 -6.74
N PRO A 123 14.72 1.73 -6.01
CA PRO A 123 15.69 2.81 -5.96
C PRO A 123 16.40 2.99 -7.30
N THR A 124 16.57 4.23 -7.74
CA THR A 124 17.34 4.60 -8.93
C THR A 124 18.83 4.70 -8.65
N ALA A 125 19.20 4.75 -7.39
CA ALA A 125 20.58 4.71 -6.92
C ALA A 125 20.62 3.85 -5.65
N ALA A 126 21.80 3.39 -5.28
CA ALA A 126 22.00 2.65 -4.04
C ALA A 126 21.58 3.52 -2.84
N THR A 127 20.35 3.43 -2.41
CA THR A 127 19.86 4.10 -1.21
C THR A 127 20.50 3.48 0.01
N LYS A 128 20.74 4.29 1.05
CA LYS A 128 21.41 3.78 2.24
C LYS A 128 20.49 2.95 3.13
N ALA A 129 19.20 3.23 3.13
CA ALA A 129 18.25 2.64 4.06
C ALA A 129 17.10 1.88 3.38
N GLY A 130 16.47 2.44 2.35
CA GLY A 130 15.25 1.88 1.78
C GLY A 130 14.06 2.01 2.73
N TYR A 131 13.22 0.99 2.81
CA TYR A 131 12.09 0.96 3.73
C TYR A 131 12.44 0.21 5.00
N VAL A 132 12.10 0.79 6.14
CA VAL A 132 12.24 0.19 7.46
C VAL A 132 10.89 0.23 8.17
N PHE A 133 10.33 -0.93 8.43
CA PHE A 133 9.12 -1.12 9.22
C PHE A 133 9.52 -1.54 10.63
N ARG A 134 9.24 -0.70 11.62
CA ARG A 134 9.60 -0.93 13.01
C ARG A 134 8.36 -0.96 13.88
N ASN A 135 8.21 -2.02 14.68
CA ASN A 135 7.08 -2.19 15.61
C ASN A 135 5.71 -2.14 14.91
N CYS A 136 5.67 -2.46 13.63
CA CYS A 136 4.45 -2.45 12.83
C CYS A 136 3.59 -3.68 13.07
N THR A 137 2.35 -3.62 12.61
CA THR A 137 1.45 -4.76 12.62
C THR A 137 0.88 -4.96 11.21
N ILE A 138 0.96 -6.18 10.69
CA ILE A 138 0.31 -6.56 9.45
C ILE A 138 -1.05 -7.15 9.80
N THR A 139 -2.09 -6.61 9.19
CA THR A 139 -3.49 -7.01 9.38
C THR A 139 -4.16 -7.26 8.04
N GLY A 140 -5.40 -7.70 8.07
CA GLY A 140 -6.22 -7.87 6.87
C GLY A 140 -7.69 -7.65 7.15
N ASN A 141 -8.47 -7.66 6.11
CA ASN A 141 -9.91 -7.62 6.20
C ASN A 141 -10.44 -9.04 6.36
N ASP A 142 -11.04 -9.34 7.51
CA ASP A 142 -11.55 -10.69 7.81
C ASP A 142 -12.80 -11.05 6.97
N GLU A 143 -13.45 -10.07 6.38
CA GLU A 143 -14.62 -10.29 5.51
C GLU A 143 -14.24 -10.66 4.07
N LEU A 144 -13.01 -10.35 3.67
CA LEU A 144 -12.49 -10.64 2.35
C LEU A 144 -11.29 -11.56 2.44
N GLU A 145 -11.26 -12.53 1.55
CA GLU A 145 -10.20 -13.53 1.56
C GLU A 145 -8.85 -12.91 1.18
N VAL A 146 -7.91 -12.96 2.13
CA VAL A 146 -6.51 -12.61 1.90
C VAL A 146 -5.67 -13.80 2.32
N ASN A 147 -5.25 -14.60 1.39
CA ASN A 147 -4.58 -15.87 1.68
C ASN A 147 -3.20 -16.04 1.04
N ALA A 148 -2.71 -15.03 0.35
CA ALA A 148 -1.43 -15.09 -0.36
C ALA A 148 -0.76 -13.71 -0.46
N GLY A 149 -0.73 -12.95 0.63
CA GLY A 149 0.03 -11.71 0.72
C GLY A 149 1.53 -11.95 0.84
N TYR A 150 2.30 -11.02 0.36
CA TYR A 150 3.75 -11.03 0.45
C TYR A 150 4.24 -9.74 1.11
N LEU A 151 5.35 -9.82 1.84
CA LEU A 151 5.98 -8.64 2.46
C LEU A 151 6.45 -7.62 1.41
N GLY A 152 6.79 -8.09 0.22
CA GLY A 152 7.15 -7.22 -0.86
C GLY A 152 7.70 -7.96 -2.06
N ARG A 153 7.88 -7.21 -3.12
CA ARG A 153 8.61 -7.66 -4.30
C ARG A 153 9.64 -6.61 -4.71
N PRO A 154 10.84 -6.99 -5.17
CA PRO A 154 11.80 -6.04 -5.67
C PRO A 154 11.31 -5.50 -7.02
N TRP A 155 10.97 -4.22 -7.08
CA TRP A 155 10.70 -3.55 -8.35
C TRP A 155 11.99 -3.11 -9.03
N GLY A 156 13.06 -2.88 -8.25
CA GLY A 156 14.41 -2.62 -8.73
C GLY A 156 15.45 -3.55 -8.09
N GLN A 157 16.59 -3.73 -8.76
CA GLN A 157 17.66 -4.63 -8.30
C GLN A 157 18.29 -4.24 -6.95
N ASP A 158 18.21 -2.96 -6.58
CA ASP A 158 18.77 -2.44 -5.33
C ASP A 158 17.69 -2.26 -4.24
N ALA A 159 16.53 -2.89 -4.41
CA ALA A 159 15.43 -2.84 -3.45
C ALA A 159 15.91 -3.26 -2.05
N ARG A 160 15.55 -2.45 -1.04
CA ARG A 160 15.87 -2.70 0.36
C ARG A 160 14.65 -2.49 1.21
N VAL A 161 14.21 -3.54 1.88
CA VAL A 161 13.08 -3.52 2.78
C VAL A 161 13.44 -4.32 4.03
N THR A 162 13.22 -3.73 5.19
CA THR A 162 13.53 -4.35 6.47
C THR A 162 12.33 -4.28 7.39
N PHE A 163 11.96 -5.42 7.97
CA PHE A 163 10.94 -5.52 9.00
C PHE A 163 11.59 -5.83 10.34
N LEU A 164 11.34 -4.97 11.34
CA LEU A 164 11.87 -5.08 12.70
C LEU A 164 10.70 -5.15 13.70
N ASN A 165 10.62 -6.20 14.50
CA ASN A 165 9.56 -6.38 15.49
C ASN A 165 8.16 -6.21 14.92
N THR A 166 7.95 -6.57 13.66
CA THR A 166 6.66 -6.49 13.00
C THR A 166 5.84 -7.74 13.32
N LYS A 167 4.61 -7.55 13.75
CA LYS A 167 3.67 -8.62 14.06
C LYS A 167 2.77 -8.89 12.86
N ILE A 168 2.46 -10.15 12.62
CA ILE A 168 1.48 -10.58 11.63
C ILE A 168 0.27 -11.10 12.40
N ASN A 169 -0.84 -10.40 12.29
CA ASN A 169 -2.10 -10.80 12.92
C ASN A 169 -2.98 -11.50 11.87
N GLY A 170 -3.05 -12.81 11.94
CA GLY A 170 -3.79 -13.63 10.99
C GLY A 170 -2.90 -14.30 9.94
N SER A 171 -3.54 -14.97 8.99
CA SER A 171 -2.86 -15.76 7.94
C SER A 171 -2.77 -15.00 6.61
N TYR A 172 -2.40 -13.73 6.67
CA TYR A 172 -2.37 -12.87 5.48
C TYR A 172 -1.11 -12.97 4.66
N ILE A 173 -0.02 -13.41 5.26
CA ILE A 173 1.25 -13.60 4.56
C ILE A 173 1.41 -15.08 4.23
N LYS A 174 1.74 -15.33 2.98
CA LYS A 174 1.97 -16.68 2.50
C LYS A 174 3.25 -17.24 3.13
N ASP A 175 3.13 -18.42 3.69
CA ASP A 175 4.28 -19.23 4.11
C ASP A 175 5.01 -19.72 2.85
N GLU A 176 6.33 -19.58 2.80
CA GLU A 176 7.16 -20.10 1.73
C GLU A 176 7.38 -21.61 1.84
#